data_819462c27269348c66ed0d69139e38ec
#
_entry.id   819462c27269348c66ed0d69139e38ec
#
_cell.length_a   1.000
_cell.length_b   1.000
_cell.length_c   1.000
_cell.angle_alpha   90.00
_cell.angle_beta   90.00
_cell.angle_gamma   90.00
#
_symmetry.space_group_name_H-M   'P 1'
#
loop_
_entity.id
_entity.type
_entity.pdbx_description
1 polymer ?
#
loop_
_entity_poly.entity_id
_entity_poly.type
_entity_poly.pdbx_seq_one_letter_code
_entity_poly.pdbx_strand_id
1 'polypeptide(L)'
;MKNIVLARVDDRLIHTEILTLWVPEVRANRIIIVDDVVAKDKFRSKVIKEMAPQGLIIHVYGIDRATEKLKEAPSFDGERVIVIAESPLVFEELIKRGIKINQLNIGGMGIRGERKAVARRVACDAMEMEAIHELIKKHVHVYFQTVPTLSLIHI
;
A
#
# COMPACT_ATOMS: atom_id res chain seq x y z
N MET A 1 11.65 3.53 13.08
CA MET A 1 10.70 3.07 12.06
C MET A 1 10.81 3.96 10.82
N LYS A 2 10.58 3.43 9.66
CA LYS A 2 10.58 4.20 8.41
C LYS A 2 9.51 5.28 8.42
N ASN A 3 9.73 6.35 7.67
CA ASN A 3 8.76 7.42 7.48
C ASN A 3 7.78 7.03 6.37
N ILE A 4 6.63 6.46 6.73
CA ILE A 4 5.59 6.06 5.79
C ILE A 4 4.74 7.28 5.47
N VAL A 5 4.82 7.78 4.24
CA VAL A 5 4.08 8.96 3.78
C VAL A 5 2.77 8.61 3.07
N LEU A 6 2.62 7.36 2.64
CA LEU A 6 1.38 6.83 2.07
C LEU A 6 1.33 5.33 2.31
N ALA A 7 0.24 4.85 2.87
CA ALA A 7 -0.12 3.44 2.92
C ALA A 7 -1.32 3.26 2.01
N ARG A 8 -1.19 2.42 0.98
CA ARG A 8 -2.20 2.32 -0.08
C ARG A 8 -2.52 0.88 -0.42
N VAL A 9 -3.81 0.57 -0.48
CA VAL A 9 -4.30 -0.67 -1.07
C VAL A 9 -4.55 -0.44 -2.55
N ASP A 10 -3.87 -1.21 -3.39
CA ASP A 10 -4.10 -1.21 -4.84
C ASP A 10 -3.72 -2.58 -5.38
N ASP A 11 -4.69 -3.32 -5.92
CA ASP A 11 -4.47 -4.69 -6.38
C ASP A 11 -3.69 -4.78 -7.69
N ARG A 12 -3.42 -3.66 -8.33
CA ARG A 12 -2.49 -3.58 -9.46
C ARG A 12 -1.03 -3.43 -9.00
N LEU A 13 -0.80 -3.12 -7.73
CA LEU A 13 0.49 -2.82 -7.10
C LEU A 13 1.14 -1.59 -7.73
N ILE A 14 2.08 -1.76 -8.66
CA ILE A 14 2.71 -0.64 -9.37
C ILE A 14 2.05 -0.43 -10.73
N HIS A 15 1.70 0.82 -11.00
CA HIS A 15 1.19 1.26 -12.31
C HIS A 15 1.45 2.74 -12.49
N THR A 16 1.14 3.25 -13.68
CA THR A 16 1.47 4.64 -14.08
C THR A 16 0.97 5.69 -13.09
N GLU A 17 -0.26 5.57 -12.59
CA GLU A 17 -0.84 6.57 -11.67
C GLU A 17 -0.06 6.66 -10.36
N ILE A 18 0.48 5.55 -9.85
CA ILE A 18 1.33 5.59 -8.65
C ILE A 18 2.60 6.38 -8.94
N LEU A 19 3.28 6.07 -10.04
CA LEU A 19 4.58 6.65 -10.35
C LEU A 19 4.48 8.13 -10.76
N THR A 20 3.43 8.50 -11.51
CA THR A 20 3.30 9.85 -12.07
C THR A 20 2.49 10.82 -11.22
N LEU A 21 1.59 10.33 -10.37
CA LEU A 21 0.69 11.16 -9.57
C LEU A 21 0.97 11.06 -8.08
N TRP A 22 1.00 9.86 -7.51
CA TRP A 22 1.16 9.71 -6.07
C TRP A 22 2.59 9.96 -5.59
N VAL A 23 3.60 9.47 -6.31
CA VAL A 23 4.99 9.66 -5.92
C VAL A 23 5.34 11.15 -5.78
N PRO A 24 5.05 12.03 -6.77
CA PRO A 24 5.32 13.44 -6.58
C PRO A 24 4.44 14.11 -5.53
N GLU A 25 3.17 13.70 -5.42
CA GLU A 25 2.24 14.28 -4.44
C GLU A 25 2.74 14.13 -3.01
N VAL A 26 3.21 12.93 -2.65
CA VAL A 26 3.73 12.65 -1.30
C VAL A 26 5.24 12.76 -1.22
N ARG A 27 5.91 13.14 -2.30
CA ARG A 27 7.37 13.30 -2.39
C ARG A 27 8.12 12.05 -1.95
N ALA A 28 7.63 10.90 -2.40
CA ALA A 28 8.25 9.63 -2.05
C ALA A 28 9.55 9.41 -2.83
N ASN A 29 10.52 8.76 -2.18
CA ASN A 29 11.75 8.31 -2.82
C ASN A 29 11.94 6.80 -2.68
N ARG A 30 11.05 6.14 -1.97
CA ARG A 30 11.01 4.68 -1.85
C ARG A 30 9.60 4.17 -1.91
N ILE A 31 9.43 2.99 -2.55
CA ILE A 31 8.18 2.23 -2.51
C ILE A 31 8.51 0.84 -1.97
N ILE A 32 7.74 0.38 -1.01
CA ILE A 32 7.79 -0.99 -0.51
C ILE A 32 6.47 -1.66 -0.86
N ILE A 33 6.54 -2.66 -1.73
CA ILE A 33 5.42 -3.51 -2.06
C ILE A 33 5.46 -4.70 -1.13
N VAL A 34 4.33 -4.98 -0.47
CA VAL A 34 4.20 -6.08 0.48
C VAL A 34 3.29 -7.14 -0.14
N ASP A 35 3.90 -8.22 -0.63
CA ASP A 35 3.16 -9.30 -1.29
C ASP A 35 3.99 -10.58 -1.27
N ASP A 36 3.50 -11.60 -0.56
CA ASP A 36 4.23 -12.87 -0.40
C ASP A 36 4.40 -13.61 -1.72
N VAL A 37 3.40 -13.56 -2.59
CA VAL A 37 3.42 -14.27 -3.88
C VAL A 37 4.39 -13.60 -4.83
N VAL A 38 4.27 -12.28 -4.99
CA VAL A 38 5.13 -11.50 -5.90
C VAL A 38 6.58 -11.54 -5.43
N ALA A 39 6.83 -11.48 -4.12
CA ALA A 39 8.19 -11.53 -3.57
C ALA A 39 8.92 -12.84 -3.90
N LYS A 40 8.19 -13.94 -4.06
CA LYS A 40 8.75 -15.25 -4.44
C LYS A 40 8.91 -15.41 -5.96
N ASP A 41 8.26 -14.56 -6.75
CA ASP A 41 8.34 -14.58 -8.19
C ASP A 41 9.46 -13.64 -8.65
N LYS A 42 10.64 -14.22 -8.91
CA LYS A 42 11.83 -13.44 -9.24
C LYS A 42 11.65 -12.60 -10.51
N PHE A 43 10.97 -13.13 -11.52
CA PHE A 43 10.75 -12.40 -12.78
C PHE A 43 9.82 -11.21 -12.56
N ARG A 44 8.67 -11.45 -11.94
CA ARG A 44 7.67 -10.40 -11.68
C ARG A 44 8.23 -9.31 -10.76
N SER A 45 8.95 -9.73 -9.72
CA SER A 45 9.62 -8.82 -8.80
C SER A 45 10.64 -7.93 -9.51
N LYS A 46 11.43 -8.52 -10.41
CA LYS A 46 12.42 -7.78 -11.20
C LYS A 46 11.76 -6.75 -12.13
N VAL A 47 10.71 -7.16 -12.83
CA VAL A 47 9.95 -6.26 -13.73
C VAL A 47 9.42 -5.06 -12.95
N ILE A 48 8.85 -5.30 -11.79
CA ILE A 48 8.30 -4.24 -10.93
C ILE A 48 9.41 -3.26 -10.49
N LYS A 49 10.54 -3.78 -10.03
CA LYS A 49 11.66 -2.93 -9.59
C LYS A 49 12.22 -2.07 -10.71
N GLU A 50 12.24 -2.60 -11.93
CA GLU A 50 12.74 -1.89 -13.11
C GLU A 50 11.79 -0.79 -13.60
N MET A 51 10.56 -0.73 -13.12
CA MET A 51 9.64 0.37 -13.43
C MET A 51 10.00 1.67 -12.71
N ALA A 52 10.89 1.63 -11.72
CA ALA A 52 11.26 2.80 -10.94
C ALA A 52 11.95 3.86 -11.80
N PRO A 53 11.43 5.10 -11.84
CA PRO A 53 12.14 6.20 -12.48
C PRO A 53 13.37 6.60 -11.65
N GLN A 54 14.21 7.46 -12.20
CA GLN A 54 15.38 7.99 -11.52
C GLN A 54 14.97 8.66 -10.19
N GLY A 55 15.71 8.38 -9.14
CA GLY A 55 15.44 8.95 -7.81
C GLY A 55 14.45 8.15 -6.96
N LEU A 56 13.88 7.08 -7.50
CA LEU A 56 12.95 6.21 -6.78
C LEU A 56 13.50 4.79 -6.75
N ILE A 57 13.43 4.15 -5.59
CA ILE A 57 13.77 2.72 -5.45
C ILE A 57 12.53 1.96 -5.04
N ILE A 58 12.23 0.88 -5.75
CA ILE A 58 11.10 -0.01 -5.45
C ILE A 58 11.65 -1.31 -4.85
N HIS A 59 11.12 -1.67 -3.69
CA HIS A 59 11.40 -2.94 -3.04
C HIS A 59 10.14 -3.81 -3.07
N VAL A 60 10.33 -5.12 -3.19
CA VAL A 60 9.24 -6.10 -3.10
C VAL A 60 9.59 -7.09 -2.00
N TYR A 61 8.79 -7.12 -0.95
CA TYR A 61 9.01 -7.99 0.20
C TYR A 61 7.76 -8.79 0.54
N GLY A 62 7.93 -10.00 1.04
CA GLY A 62 6.86 -10.69 1.75
C GLY A 62 6.58 -10.01 3.09
N ILE A 63 5.52 -10.42 3.76
CA ILE A 63 5.06 -9.76 5.00
C ILE A 63 6.12 -9.78 6.11
N ASP A 64 6.85 -10.87 6.27
CA ASP A 64 7.87 -11.00 7.32
C ASP A 64 9.00 -10.01 7.10
N ARG A 65 9.54 -10.00 5.88
CA ARG A 65 10.66 -9.11 5.51
C ARG A 65 10.21 -7.65 5.53
N ALA A 66 9.02 -7.36 5.04
CA ALA A 66 8.47 -6.00 5.05
C ALA A 66 8.35 -5.47 6.47
N THR A 67 7.88 -6.30 7.40
CA THR A 67 7.78 -5.92 8.82
C THR A 67 9.15 -5.56 9.40
N GLU A 68 10.17 -6.38 9.14
CA GLU A 68 11.54 -6.09 9.57
C GLU A 68 12.03 -4.75 8.99
N LYS A 69 11.88 -4.58 7.69
CA LYS A 69 12.38 -3.40 6.99
C LYS A 69 11.67 -2.12 7.43
N LEU A 70 10.37 -2.17 7.64
CA LEU A 70 9.60 -1.00 8.06
C LEU A 70 9.93 -0.57 9.50
N LYS A 71 10.39 -1.49 10.34
CA LYS A 71 10.82 -1.17 11.71
C LYS A 71 12.21 -0.56 11.78
N GLU A 72 13.02 -0.71 10.75
CA GLU A 72 14.37 -0.11 10.71
C GLU A 72 14.29 1.42 10.72
N ALA A 73 15.35 2.05 11.18
CA ALA A 73 15.50 3.50 11.06
C ALA A 73 15.57 3.90 9.57
N PRO A 74 15.28 5.17 9.25
CA PRO A 74 15.48 5.66 7.89
C PRO A 74 16.89 5.38 7.38
N SER A 75 16.99 4.94 6.12
CA SER A 75 18.29 4.61 5.51
C SER A 75 19.12 5.86 5.22
N PHE A 76 18.47 7.00 5.11
CA PHE A 76 19.09 8.30 4.89
C PHE A 76 18.14 9.38 5.35
N ASP A 77 18.67 10.57 5.59
CA ASP A 77 17.86 11.74 5.96
C ASP A 77 16.96 12.13 4.80
N GLY A 78 15.66 12.27 5.08
CA GLY A 78 14.68 12.58 4.05
C GLY A 78 14.08 11.37 3.35
N GLU A 79 14.32 10.14 3.82
CA GLU A 79 13.66 8.96 3.27
C GLU A 79 12.14 9.04 3.49
N ARG A 80 11.38 8.88 2.39
CA ARG A 80 9.92 8.94 2.37
C ARG A 80 9.38 7.73 1.65
N VAL A 81 8.59 6.92 2.32
CA VAL A 81 8.21 5.59 1.87
C VAL A 81 6.71 5.50 1.57
N ILE A 82 6.37 5.01 0.39
CA ILE A 82 5.03 4.52 0.07
C ILE A 82 5.00 3.02 0.33
N VAL A 83 4.01 2.55 1.05
CA VAL A 83 3.76 1.11 1.24
C VAL A 83 2.51 0.73 0.47
N ILE A 84 2.62 -0.27 -0.40
CA ILE A 84 1.51 -0.75 -1.24
C ILE A 84 1.30 -2.23 -1.02
N ALA A 85 0.03 -2.63 -0.90
CA ALA A 85 -0.40 -4.02 -0.88
C ALA A 85 -1.72 -4.16 -1.63
N GLU A 86 -2.06 -5.39 -2.02
CA GLU A 86 -3.25 -5.65 -2.84
C GLU A 86 -4.56 -5.75 -2.06
N SER A 87 -4.48 -5.81 -0.72
CA SER A 87 -5.65 -6.00 0.14
C SER A 87 -5.47 -5.32 1.50
N PRO A 88 -6.55 -4.82 2.11
CA PRO A 88 -6.48 -4.29 3.47
C PRO A 88 -6.09 -5.32 4.53
N LEU A 89 -6.23 -6.61 4.23
CA LEU A 89 -5.78 -7.69 5.13
C LEU A 89 -4.28 -7.62 5.41
N VAL A 90 -3.48 -7.24 4.42
CA VAL A 90 -2.03 -7.08 4.58
C VAL A 90 -1.72 -5.95 5.57
N PHE A 91 -2.42 -4.83 5.46
CA PHE A 91 -2.23 -3.71 6.37
C PHE A 91 -2.70 -4.02 7.78
N GLU A 92 -3.80 -4.76 7.93
CA GLU A 92 -4.23 -5.24 9.24
C GLU A 92 -3.12 -6.07 9.89
N GLU A 93 -2.49 -6.97 9.15
CA GLU A 93 -1.41 -7.79 9.66
C GLU A 93 -0.16 -6.98 10.02
N LEU A 94 0.23 -6.01 9.18
CA LEU A 94 1.36 -5.12 9.48
C LEU A 94 1.12 -4.35 10.79
N ILE A 95 -0.08 -3.85 11.00
CA ILE A 95 -0.45 -3.12 12.21
C ILE A 95 -0.44 -4.04 13.43
N LYS A 96 -0.94 -5.25 13.31
CA LYS A 96 -0.86 -6.27 14.37
C LYS A 96 0.59 -6.57 14.75
N ARG A 97 1.51 -6.51 13.80
CA ARG A 97 2.94 -6.73 14.02
C ARG A 97 3.67 -5.49 14.54
N GLY A 98 2.96 -4.41 14.79
CA GLY A 98 3.53 -3.21 15.43
C GLY A 98 3.94 -2.09 14.49
N ILE A 99 3.61 -2.18 13.20
CA ILE A 99 3.85 -1.07 12.28
C ILE A 99 2.81 0.02 12.52
N LYS A 100 3.24 1.25 12.69
CA LYS A 100 2.35 2.39 12.90
C LYS A 100 1.88 2.95 11.57
N ILE A 101 0.58 2.79 11.32
CA ILE A 101 -0.10 3.34 10.14
C ILE A 101 -1.35 4.04 10.64
N ASN A 102 -1.40 5.36 10.47
CA ASN A 102 -2.51 6.19 10.94
C ASN A 102 -3.59 6.42 9.89
N GLN A 103 -3.23 6.31 8.62
CA GLN A 103 -4.14 6.50 7.50
C GLN A 103 -3.93 5.40 6.48
N LEU A 104 -5.01 4.91 5.90
CA LEU A 104 -4.96 3.91 4.84
C LEU A 104 -5.79 4.37 3.65
N ASN A 105 -5.12 4.54 2.52
CA ASN A 105 -5.75 4.88 1.25
C ASN A 105 -6.20 3.61 0.54
N ILE A 106 -7.46 3.50 0.23
CA ILE A 106 -7.98 2.46 -0.64
C ILE A 106 -8.06 3.03 -2.05
N GLY A 107 -7.13 2.63 -2.91
CA GLY A 107 -6.95 3.21 -4.24
C GLY A 107 -7.59 2.43 -5.37
N GLY A 108 -7.50 1.10 -5.32
CA GLY A 108 -8.09 0.25 -6.34
C GLY A 108 -8.20 -1.19 -5.86
N MET A 109 -9.42 -1.72 -5.92
CA MET A 109 -9.73 -3.11 -5.62
C MET A 109 -10.79 -3.58 -6.62
N GLY A 110 -10.36 -4.32 -7.63
CA GLY A 110 -11.23 -4.81 -8.67
C GLY A 110 -12.20 -5.89 -8.17
N ILE A 111 -13.29 -6.07 -8.90
CA ILE A 111 -14.25 -7.15 -8.61
C ILE A 111 -13.59 -8.47 -9.04
N ARG A 112 -13.34 -9.34 -8.08
CA ARG A 112 -12.83 -10.69 -8.30
C ARG A 112 -13.11 -11.56 -7.07
N GLY A 113 -13.23 -12.88 -7.30
CA GLY A 113 -13.61 -13.79 -6.22
C GLY A 113 -14.95 -13.40 -5.61
N GLU A 114 -15.00 -13.32 -4.29
CA GLU A 114 -16.20 -12.97 -3.53
C GLU A 114 -16.36 -11.45 -3.32
N ARG A 115 -15.52 -10.64 -3.94
CA ARG A 115 -15.59 -9.18 -3.82
C ARG A 115 -16.85 -8.61 -4.46
N LYS A 116 -17.49 -7.68 -3.77
CA LYS A 116 -18.66 -6.92 -4.24
C LYS A 116 -18.32 -5.43 -4.18
N ALA A 117 -18.83 -4.68 -5.15
CA ALA A 117 -18.60 -3.24 -5.21
C ALA A 117 -19.12 -2.52 -3.96
N VAL A 118 -18.28 -1.71 -3.32
CA VAL A 118 -18.63 -0.89 -2.15
C VAL A 118 -18.43 0.60 -2.41
N ALA A 119 -17.58 0.94 -3.37
CA ALA A 119 -17.35 2.30 -3.82
C ALA A 119 -16.82 2.26 -5.26
N ARG A 120 -16.64 3.44 -5.87
CA ARG A 120 -16.09 3.51 -7.23
C ARG A 120 -14.69 2.91 -7.28
N ARG A 121 -14.48 1.92 -8.17
CA ARG A 121 -13.22 1.19 -8.35
C ARG A 121 -12.77 0.41 -7.12
N VAL A 122 -13.66 0.20 -6.15
CA VAL A 122 -13.35 -0.55 -4.94
C VAL A 122 -14.42 -1.60 -4.70
N ALA A 123 -13.99 -2.86 -4.66
CA ALA A 123 -14.81 -4.00 -4.29
C ALA A 123 -14.13 -4.75 -3.15
N CYS A 124 -14.88 -5.23 -2.19
CA CYS A 124 -14.37 -5.96 -1.03
C CYS A 124 -15.14 -7.26 -0.83
N ASP A 125 -14.46 -8.29 -0.35
CA ASP A 125 -15.11 -9.46 0.22
C ASP A 125 -15.41 -9.24 1.72
N ALA A 126 -16.06 -10.22 2.35
CA ALA A 126 -16.45 -10.10 3.75
C ALA A 126 -15.23 -9.95 4.69
N MET A 127 -14.15 -10.68 4.44
CA MET A 127 -12.94 -10.60 5.27
C MET A 127 -12.25 -9.25 5.13
N GLU A 128 -12.23 -8.69 3.92
CA GLU A 128 -11.65 -7.38 3.66
C GLU A 128 -12.47 -6.26 4.30
N MET A 129 -13.81 -6.35 4.25
CA MET A 129 -14.68 -5.40 4.95
C MET A 129 -14.48 -5.48 6.46
N GLU A 130 -14.35 -6.67 7.02
CA GLU A 130 -14.08 -6.86 8.44
C GLU A 130 -12.73 -6.25 8.82
N ALA A 131 -11.69 -6.44 7.99
CA ALA A 131 -10.38 -5.85 8.22
C ALA A 131 -10.47 -4.32 8.24
N ILE A 132 -11.18 -3.72 7.31
CA ILE A 132 -11.39 -2.26 7.28
C ILE A 132 -12.09 -1.79 8.56
N HIS A 133 -13.15 -2.48 8.99
CA HIS A 133 -13.84 -2.14 10.24
C HIS A 133 -12.93 -2.23 11.46
N GLU A 134 -12.09 -3.27 11.53
CA GLU A 134 -11.12 -3.43 12.63
C GLU A 134 -10.08 -2.31 12.63
N LEU A 135 -9.60 -1.89 11.45
CA LEU A 135 -8.69 -0.78 11.33
C LEU A 135 -9.31 0.54 11.81
N ILE A 136 -10.56 0.80 11.44
CA ILE A 136 -11.31 1.97 11.90
C ILE A 136 -11.46 1.96 13.42
N LYS A 137 -11.77 0.82 14.03
CA LYS A 137 -11.84 0.65 15.49
C LYS A 137 -10.50 0.97 16.16
N LYS A 138 -9.39 0.72 15.49
CA LYS A 138 -8.04 1.04 15.98
C LYS A 138 -7.61 2.48 15.66
N HIS A 139 -8.55 3.32 15.26
CA HIS A 139 -8.32 4.72 14.92
C HIS A 139 -7.46 4.95 13.68
N VAL A 140 -7.45 3.99 12.76
CA VAL A 140 -6.85 4.19 11.44
C VAL A 140 -7.89 4.91 10.57
N HIS A 141 -7.50 6.05 10.00
CA HIS A 141 -8.34 6.79 9.06
C HIS A 141 -8.31 6.10 7.70
N VAL A 142 -9.37 5.38 7.34
CA VAL A 142 -9.48 4.69 6.05
C VAL A 142 -10.30 5.55 5.10
N TYR A 143 -9.80 5.75 3.89
CA TYR A 143 -10.49 6.56 2.89
C TYR A 143 -10.29 6.03 1.48
N PHE A 144 -11.28 6.27 0.60
CA PHE A 144 -11.22 5.88 -0.80
C PHE A 144 -10.72 7.07 -1.63
N GLN A 145 -9.65 6.87 -2.39
CA GLN A 145 -9.13 7.88 -3.31
C GLN A 145 -8.25 7.21 -4.35
N THR A 146 -8.67 7.24 -5.61
CA THR A 146 -7.92 6.61 -6.70
C THR A 146 -6.67 7.41 -7.06
N VAL A 147 -6.83 8.71 -7.25
CA VAL A 147 -5.75 9.63 -7.59
C VAL A 147 -5.82 10.88 -6.70
N PRO A 148 -4.68 11.55 -6.44
CA PRO A 148 -4.66 12.64 -5.46
C PRO A 148 -5.49 13.88 -5.83
N THR A 149 -5.86 14.02 -7.10
CA THR A 149 -6.69 15.15 -7.58
C THR A 149 -8.18 14.94 -7.40
N LEU A 150 -8.63 13.72 -7.09
CA LEU A 150 -10.05 13.43 -6.84
C LEU A 150 -10.40 13.70 -5.38
N SER A 151 -11.67 14.07 -5.14
CA SER A 151 -12.19 14.15 -3.79
C SER A 151 -12.10 12.78 -3.11
N LEU A 152 -11.61 12.76 -1.89
CA LEU A 152 -11.56 11.53 -1.12
C LEU A 152 -12.90 11.24 -0.46
N ILE A 153 -13.18 9.96 -0.27
CA ILE A 153 -14.38 9.47 0.40
C ILE A 153 -13.95 8.82 1.71
N HIS A 154 -14.38 9.42 2.80
CA HIS A 154 -14.12 8.89 4.14
C HIS A 154 -15.00 7.68 4.43
N ILE A 155 -14.47 6.73 5.15
CA ILE A 155 -15.18 5.54 5.57
C ILE A 155 -15.50 5.63 7.05
#